data_eda8858dbe8f3d3a3dbe2f0d910375a6
#
_entry.id   eda8858dbe8f3d3a3dbe2f0d910375a6
#
_cell.length_a   1.000
_cell.length_b   1.000
_cell.length_c   1.000
_cell.angle_alpha   90.00
_cell.angle_beta   90.00
_cell.angle_gamma   90.00
#
_symmetry.space_group_name_H-M   'P 1'
#
loop_
_entity.id
_entity.type
_entity.pdbx_description
1 polymer ?
#
loop_
_entity_poly.entity_id
_entity_poly.type
_entity_poly.pdbx_seq_one_letter_code
_entity_poly.pdbx_strand_id
1 'polypeptide(L)'
;RIHTYLYHAVIKEGCMTRHTHKFVTSRGHCRRLGAEPDAQGVNFAIWARLASQVELLLFADADDTHPRILPLSPRLNRTAYYWHIHVAGIGDGQLYGWRVNGPWRPYEGTRFDFSKVLLDPYGRQVVLGTHYDRFAASRSGSNLHCCAKSAVMTLDDYDWEDDQSPKIG
;
A
#
# COMPACT_ATOMS: atom_id res chain seq x y z
N ARG A 1 6.27 18.51 9.50
CA ARG A 1 6.61 19.07 8.17
C ARG A 1 5.83 18.29 7.13
N ILE A 2 5.08 19.00 6.30
CA ILE A 2 4.28 18.46 5.20
C ILE A 2 5.18 18.44 3.97
N HIS A 3 5.38 17.28 3.35
CA HIS A 3 6.12 17.17 2.11
C HIS A 3 5.15 17.03 0.94
N THR A 4 5.36 17.86 -0.05
CA THR A 4 4.58 17.89 -1.28
C THR A 4 5.44 17.34 -2.40
N TYR A 5 5.08 16.20 -2.99
CA TYR A 5 5.75 15.67 -4.17
C TYR A 5 5.08 16.19 -5.44
N LEU A 6 5.87 16.87 -6.29
CA LEU A 6 5.47 17.34 -7.62
C LEU A 6 5.95 16.33 -8.65
N TYR A 7 5.02 15.73 -9.40
CA TYR A 7 5.35 15.00 -10.63
C TYR A 7 4.99 15.88 -11.83
N HIS A 8 5.98 16.14 -12.70
CA HIS A 8 5.76 16.76 -14.01
C HIS A 8 5.41 15.68 -15.03
N ALA A 9 4.19 15.70 -15.53
CA ALA A 9 3.82 14.94 -16.71
C ALA A 9 3.79 15.89 -17.91
N VAL A 10 4.59 15.59 -18.94
CA VAL A 10 4.56 16.30 -20.23
C VAL A 10 3.28 15.90 -20.98
N ILE A 11 2.42 16.87 -21.25
CA ILE A 11 1.14 16.70 -21.94
C ILE A 11 1.41 16.73 -23.45
N LYS A 12 1.05 15.65 -24.17
CA LYS A 12 0.70 15.72 -25.60
C LYS A 12 -0.81 15.84 -25.71
N GLU A 13 -1.24 16.81 -26.53
CA GLU A 13 -2.64 17.18 -26.73
C GLU A 13 -3.50 15.99 -27.16
N GLY A 14 -4.65 15.83 -26.52
CA GLY A 14 -5.75 15.02 -27.05
C GLY A 14 -6.28 13.87 -26.19
N CYS A 15 -6.10 13.84 -24.86
CA CYS A 15 -6.78 12.83 -24.03
C CYS A 15 -7.14 13.39 -22.65
N MET A 16 -8.37 13.06 -22.23
CA MET A 16 -9.06 13.36 -20.97
C MET A 16 -8.14 13.81 -19.83
N THR A 17 -8.46 14.96 -19.26
CA THR A 17 -7.84 15.53 -18.06
C THR A 17 -7.88 14.53 -16.91
N ARG A 18 -6.78 13.79 -16.71
CA ARG A 18 -6.51 13.14 -15.41
C ARG A 18 -6.23 14.26 -14.43
N HIS A 19 -7.17 14.53 -13.56
CA HIS A 19 -6.95 15.44 -12.44
C HIS A 19 -5.71 14.93 -11.67
N THR A 20 -4.63 15.70 -11.70
CA THR A 20 -3.46 15.48 -10.87
C THR A 20 -3.83 15.85 -9.44
N HIS A 21 -4.55 14.99 -8.74
CA HIS A 21 -4.76 15.15 -7.31
C HIS A 21 -3.40 15.04 -6.61
N LYS A 22 -2.98 16.15 -6.03
CA LYS A 22 -1.78 16.23 -5.21
C LYS A 22 -2.10 15.59 -3.88
N PHE A 23 -1.60 14.38 -3.63
CA PHE A 23 -1.74 13.78 -2.31
C PHE A 23 -0.92 14.58 -1.30
N VAL A 24 -1.55 14.96 -0.21
CA VAL A 24 -0.88 15.52 0.94
C VAL A 24 -0.49 14.36 1.84
N THR A 25 0.82 14.21 2.08
CA THR A 25 1.33 13.15 2.94
C THR A 25 1.95 13.73 4.20
N SER A 26 1.84 12.99 5.30
CA SER A 26 2.48 13.31 6.56
C SER A 26 3.19 12.08 7.14
N ARG A 27 3.86 12.24 8.27
CA ARG A 27 4.67 11.19 8.88
C ARG A 27 3.88 9.90 9.13
N GLY A 28 2.62 9.97 9.55
CA GLY A 28 1.87 8.82 10.02
C GLY A 28 2.37 8.27 11.36
N HIS A 29 1.87 7.07 11.74
CA HIS A 29 2.22 6.39 13.00
C HIS A 29 2.19 4.87 12.85
N CYS A 30 2.84 4.17 13.77
CA CYS A 30 2.95 2.69 13.79
C CYS A 30 2.11 2.02 14.90
N ARG A 31 1.03 2.67 15.36
CA ARG A 31 0.18 2.13 16.44
C ARG A 31 -0.55 0.86 16.02
N ARG A 32 -1.04 0.84 14.78
CA ARG A 32 -1.66 -0.33 14.14
C ARG A 32 -0.99 -0.59 12.81
N LEU A 33 -0.83 -1.86 12.46
CA LEU A 33 -0.32 -2.28 11.15
C LEU A 33 -1.47 -2.43 10.16
N GLY A 34 -1.13 -2.27 8.88
CA GLY A 34 -2.10 -2.22 7.79
C GLY A 34 -2.54 -0.80 7.45
N ALA A 35 -3.70 -0.68 6.84
CA ALA A 35 -4.35 0.57 6.51
C ALA A 35 -5.41 0.91 7.57
N GLU A 36 -5.27 2.05 8.21
CA GLU A 36 -6.19 2.56 9.24
C GLU A 36 -6.79 3.87 8.73
N PRO A 37 -8.07 3.86 8.29
CA PRO A 37 -8.75 5.09 7.87
C PRO A 37 -9.08 5.97 9.08
N ASP A 38 -9.05 7.29 8.87
CA ASP A 38 -9.49 8.31 9.82
C ASP A 38 -10.27 9.43 9.10
N ALA A 39 -10.72 10.43 9.82
CA ALA A 39 -11.51 11.53 9.26
C ALA A 39 -10.76 12.39 8.23
N GLN A 40 -9.44 12.29 8.12
CA GLN A 40 -8.61 13.10 7.23
C GLN A 40 -8.02 12.30 6.07
N GLY A 41 -7.95 10.98 6.19
CA GLY A 41 -7.33 10.11 5.21
C GLY A 41 -7.09 8.70 5.72
N VAL A 42 -5.94 8.14 5.36
CA VAL A 42 -5.55 6.77 5.77
C VAL A 42 -4.11 6.76 6.27
N ASN A 43 -3.91 6.17 7.43
CA ASN A 43 -2.59 5.84 7.94
C ASN A 43 -2.21 4.42 7.51
N PHE A 44 -1.08 4.29 6.84
CA PHE A 44 -0.52 3.00 6.44
C PHE A 44 0.70 2.70 7.28
N ALA A 45 0.81 1.46 7.77
CA ALA A 45 1.97 1.02 8.52
C ALA A 45 2.31 -0.45 8.24
N ILE A 46 3.61 -0.73 8.02
CA ILE A 46 4.12 -2.08 7.77
C ILE A 46 5.39 -2.33 8.60
N TRP A 47 5.54 -3.55 9.09
CA TRP A 47 6.77 -4.00 9.72
C TRP A 47 7.74 -4.53 8.67
N ALA A 48 8.94 -3.95 8.60
CA ALA A 48 9.97 -4.38 7.66
C ALA A 48 11.37 -4.11 8.23
N ARG A 49 11.83 -5.00 9.11
CA ARG A 49 13.07 -4.85 9.89
C ARG A 49 14.30 -4.59 9.02
N LEU A 50 14.49 -5.38 7.98
CA LEU A 50 15.69 -5.34 7.15
C LEU A 50 15.52 -4.51 5.87
N ALA A 51 14.38 -3.83 5.71
CA ALA A 51 14.13 -2.99 4.55
C ALA A 51 15.08 -1.79 4.53
N SER A 52 15.68 -1.55 3.38
CA SER A 52 16.47 -0.36 3.07
C SER A 52 15.62 0.74 2.42
N GLN A 53 14.55 0.35 1.71
CA GLN A 53 13.62 1.24 1.02
C GLN A 53 12.22 0.63 1.04
N VAL A 54 11.21 1.47 1.24
CA VAL A 54 9.80 1.10 1.19
C VAL A 54 9.04 2.12 0.36
N GLU A 55 8.14 1.65 -0.48
CA GLU A 55 7.21 2.46 -1.26
C GLU A 55 5.78 1.98 -1.04
N LEU A 56 4.87 2.92 -0.85
CA LEU A 56 3.44 2.68 -0.91
C LEU A 56 2.96 2.99 -2.34
N LEU A 57 2.25 2.06 -2.94
CA LEU A 57 1.63 2.20 -4.26
C LEU A 57 0.13 2.35 -4.07
N LEU A 58 -0.45 3.42 -4.63
CA LEU A 58 -1.89 3.65 -4.65
C LEU A 58 -2.41 3.46 -6.07
N PHE A 59 -3.40 2.61 -6.24
CA PHE A 59 -4.00 2.24 -7.51
C PHE A 59 -5.37 2.89 -7.67
N ALA A 60 -5.70 3.29 -8.90
CA ALA A 60 -7.00 3.86 -9.21
C ALA A 60 -8.09 2.77 -9.29
N ASP A 61 -7.76 1.60 -9.81
CA ASP A 61 -8.66 0.45 -9.94
C ASP A 61 -7.87 -0.88 -9.90
N ALA A 62 -8.60 -1.99 -10.04
CA ALA A 62 -8.04 -3.34 -9.99
C ALA A 62 -7.06 -3.65 -11.13
N ASP A 63 -7.24 -3.06 -12.30
CA ASP A 63 -6.42 -3.26 -13.49
C ASP A 63 -5.42 -2.12 -13.75
N ASP A 64 -5.34 -1.14 -12.84
CA ASP A 64 -4.39 -0.04 -12.94
C ASP A 64 -2.94 -0.56 -12.92
N THR A 65 -2.20 -0.21 -13.97
CA THR A 65 -0.78 -0.55 -14.17
C THR A 65 0.15 0.65 -13.96
N HIS A 66 -0.40 1.82 -13.62
CA HIS A 66 0.32 3.07 -13.42
C HIS A 66 0.00 3.68 -12.05
N PRO A 67 0.26 2.94 -10.95
CA PRO A 67 -0.06 3.42 -9.62
C PRO A 67 0.69 4.68 -9.26
N ARG A 68 0.13 5.42 -8.35
CA ARG A 68 0.86 6.51 -7.71
C ARG A 68 1.82 5.94 -6.67
N ILE A 69 3.10 6.24 -6.84
CA ILE A 69 4.17 5.72 -5.99
C ILE A 69 4.54 6.79 -4.96
N LEU A 70 4.48 6.43 -3.69
CA LEU A 70 4.85 7.26 -2.55
C LEU A 70 6.07 6.64 -1.85
N PRO A 71 7.29 7.14 -2.10
CA PRO A 71 8.48 6.65 -1.42
C PRO A 71 8.49 7.11 0.05
N LEU A 72 8.77 6.19 0.96
CA LEU A 72 8.86 6.48 2.38
C LEU A 72 10.29 6.90 2.75
N SER A 73 10.41 8.05 3.42
CA SER A 73 11.69 8.54 3.93
C SER A 73 12.07 7.80 5.22
N PRO A 74 13.26 7.16 5.30
CA PRO A 74 13.69 6.52 6.54
C PRO A 74 13.78 7.46 7.75
N ARG A 75 13.97 8.76 7.51
CA ARG A 75 14.04 9.78 8.57
C ARG A 75 12.68 10.22 9.09
N LEU A 76 11.66 10.23 8.24
CA LEU A 76 10.33 10.75 8.56
C LEU A 76 9.31 9.64 8.79
N ASN A 77 9.40 8.59 7.98
CA ASN A 77 8.37 7.55 7.87
C ASN A 77 8.79 6.23 8.51
N ARG A 78 9.79 6.26 9.40
CA ARG A 78 10.26 5.05 10.10
C ARG A 78 10.37 5.28 11.60
N THR A 79 9.91 4.30 12.37
CA THR A 79 10.08 4.20 13.82
C THR A 79 10.55 2.79 14.13
N ALA A 80 11.81 2.63 14.55
CA ALA A 80 12.48 1.34 14.70
C ALA A 80 12.40 0.49 13.42
N TYR A 81 11.60 -0.57 13.43
CA TYR A 81 11.41 -1.48 12.29
C TYR A 81 10.09 -1.26 11.54
N TYR A 82 9.30 -0.25 11.94
CA TYR A 82 8.00 0.05 11.37
C TYR A 82 8.12 1.22 10.40
N TRP A 83 7.59 1.04 9.20
CA TRP A 83 7.46 2.08 8.20
C TRP A 83 6.01 2.53 8.16
N HIS A 84 5.78 3.83 8.11
CA HIS A 84 4.46 4.40 8.21
C HIS A 84 4.34 5.73 7.46
N ILE A 85 3.16 5.97 6.90
CA ILE A 85 2.83 7.19 6.17
C ILE A 85 1.33 7.45 6.32
N HIS A 86 0.94 8.70 6.53
CA HIS A 86 -0.44 9.11 6.43
C HIS A 86 -0.67 9.82 5.10
N VAL A 87 -1.73 9.46 4.40
CA VAL A 87 -2.14 10.03 3.11
C VAL A 87 -3.51 10.65 3.28
N ALA A 88 -3.59 11.97 3.14
CA ALA A 88 -4.84 12.70 3.27
C ALA A 88 -5.69 12.61 1.99
N GLY A 89 -7.02 12.67 2.16
CA GLY A 89 -7.98 12.75 1.07
C GLY A 89 -8.26 11.43 0.35
N ILE A 90 -7.86 10.29 0.93
CA ILE A 90 -8.25 8.94 0.51
C ILE A 90 -8.99 8.25 1.66
N GLY A 91 -9.69 7.17 1.36
CA GLY A 91 -10.50 6.47 2.37
C GLY A 91 -10.84 5.06 1.95
N ASP A 92 -12.00 4.60 2.40
CA ASP A 92 -12.51 3.26 2.13
C ASP A 92 -12.52 2.93 0.64
N GLY A 93 -12.20 1.69 0.29
CA GLY A 93 -12.09 1.22 -1.09
C GLY A 93 -10.79 1.62 -1.82
N GLN A 94 -9.92 2.47 -1.27
CA GLN A 94 -8.64 2.79 -1.90
C GLN A 94 -7.79 1.53 -2.05
N LEU A 95 -7.39 1.22 -3.29
CA LEU A 95 -6.52 0.09 -3.58
C LEU A 95 -5.05 0.47 -3.38
N TYR A 96 -4.29 -0.43 -2.75
CA TYR A 96 -2.88 -0.18 -2.46
C TYR A 96 -2.04 -1.47 -2.45
N GLY A 97 -0.73 -1.28 -2.46
CA GLY A 97 0.26 -2.33 -2.29
C GLY A 97 1.59 -1.77 -1.83
N TRP A 98 2.52 -2.63 -1.51
CA TRP A 98 3.85 -2.26 -1.05
C TRP A 98 4.94 -2.71 -2.02
N ARG A 99 5.99 -1.91 -2.16
CA ARG A 99 7.29 -2.38 -2.67
C ARG A 99 8.34 -2.19 -1.60
N VAL A 100 9.15 -3.22 -1.38
CA VAL A 100 10.11 -3.22 -0.29
C VAL A 100 11.45 -3.71 -0.82
N ASN A 101 12.50 -2.90 -0.65
CA ASN A 101 13.88 -3.25 -0.97
C ASN A 101 14.65 -3.65 0.28
N GLY A 102 15.62 -4.54 0.13
CA GLY A 102 16.46 -5.02 1.22
C GLY A 102 17.45 -6.08 0.72
N PRO A 103 18.11 -6.81 1.63
CA PRO A 103 19.09 -7.81 1.26
C PRO A 103 18.45 -9.04 0.59
N TRP A 104 19.09 -9.51 -0.48
CA TRP A 104 18.78 -10.80 -1.10
C TRP A 104 19.77 -11.85 -0.61
N ARG A 105 19.38 -12.58 0.43
CA ARG A 105 20.18 -13.67 1.04
C ARG A 105 19.27 -14.84 1.38
N PRO A 106 18.89 -15.66 0.37
CA PRO A 106 17.93 -16.76 0.55
C PRO A 106 18.29 -17.75 1.64
N TYR A 107 19.59 -18.02 1.83
CA TYR A 107 20.09 -18.93 2.88
C TYR A 107 19.94 -18.38 4.31
N GLU A 108 19.83 -17.05 4.43
CA GLU A 108 19.56 -16.37 5.72
C GLU A 108 18.06 -16.03 5.88
N GLY A 109 17.20 -16.51 4.97
CA GLY A 109 15.77 -16.29 5.01
C GLY A 109 15.32 -14.94 4.44
N THR A 110 16.21 -14.11 3.89
CA THR A 110 15.85 -12.82 3.31
C THR A 110 15.77 -12.90 1.78
N ARG A 111 14.63 -12.45 1.22
CA ARG A 111 14.35 -12.49 -0.23
C ARG A 111 13.65 -11.22 -0.68
N PHE A 112 14.27 -10.07 -0.42
CA PHE A 112 13.70 -8.81 -0.90
C PHE A 112 13.87 -8.68 -2.41
N ASP A 113 12.78 -8.39 -3.09
CA ASP A 113 12.76 -8.13 -4.54
C ASP A 113 11.92 -6.88 -4.80
N PHE A 114 12.60 -5.77 -5.09
CA PHE A 114 11.96 -4.48 -5.30
C PHE A 114 11.12 -4.39 -6.58
N SER A 115 11.25 -5.37 -7.48
CA SER A 115 10.39 -5.45 -8.67
C SER A 115 8.96 -5.91 -8.34
N LYS A 116 8.73 -6.45 -7.12
CA LYS A 116 7.46 -7.03 -6.70
C LYS A 116 6.58 -6.04 -5.98
N VAL A 117 5.33 -5.98 -6.40
CA VAL A 117 4.25 -5.43 -5.59
C VAL A 117 3.75 -6.52 -4.65
N LEU A 118 3.71 -6.19 -3.37
CA LEU A 118 3.33 -7.08 -2.28
C LEU A 118 1.98 -6.65 -1.71
N LEU A 119 1.16 -7.63 -1.35
CA LEU A 119 -0.01 -7.41 -0.52
C LEU A 119 0.42 -6.95 0.88
N ASP A 120 -0.42 -6.19 1.52
CA ASP A 120 -0.26 -5.87 2.93
C ASP A 120 -0.57 -7.12 3.77
N PRO A 121 0.36 -7.59 4.61
CA PRO A 121 0.10 -8.72 5.50
C PRO A 121 -1.05 -8.48 6.49
N TYR A 122 -1.37 -7.21 6.77
CA TYR A 122 -2.46 -6.77 7.64
C TYR A 122 -3.65 -6.21 6.84
N GLY A 123 -3.63 -6.39 5.51
CA GLY A 123 -4.73 -5.97 4.63
C GLY A 123 -6.00 -6.76 4.94
N ARG A 124 -7.13 -6.06 5.06
CA ARG A 124 -8.44 -6.64 5.40
C ARG A 124 -9.20 -7.14 4.20
N GLN A 125 -8.91 -6.60 3.02
CA GLN A 125 -9.53 -6.99 1.77
C GLN A 125 -8.48 -7.12 0.67
N VAL A 126 -8.67 -8.13 -0.20
CA VAL A 126 -7.84 -8.38 -1.38
C VAL A 126 -8.71 -8.24 -2.62
N VAL A 127 -8.20 -7.47 -3.58
CA VAL A 127 -8.85 -7.26 -4.88
C VAL A 127 -7.94 -7.78 -5.98
N LEU A 128 -8.54 -8.58 -6.88
CA LEU A 128 -7.86 -9.17 -8.02
C LEU A 128 -8.29 -8.45 -9.29
N GLY A 129 -7.35 -8.05 -10.13
CA GLY A 129 -7.61 -7.54 -11.47
C GLY A 129 -7.87 -8.68 -12.46
N THR A 130 -8.32 -8.33 -13.67
CA THR A 130 -8.63 -9.28 -14.75
C THR A 130 -7.41 -10.06 -15.22
N HIS A 131 -6.21 -9.49 -15.07
CA HIS A 131 -4.93 -10.08 -15.46
C HIS A 131 -4.15 -10.71 -14.30
N TYR A 132 -4.82 -10.99 -13.17
CA TYR A 132 -4.16 -11.55 -12.00
C TYR A 132 -3.43 -12.86 -12.30
N ASP A 133 -2.13 -12.92 -12.01
CA ASP A 133 -1.30 -14.14 -12.06
C ASP A 133 -0.55 -14.34 -10.75
N ARG A 134 -1.00 -15.32 -9.95
CA ARG A 134 -0.36 -15.66 -8.68
C ARG A 134 1.11 -16.10 -8.84
N PHE A 135 1.47 -16.68 -9.98
CA PHE A 135 2.82 -17.17 -10.21
C PHE A 135 3.82 -16.05 -10.54
N ALA A 136 3.34 -14.89 -10.97
CA ALA A 136 4.18 -13.74 -11.23
C ALA A 136 4.92 -13.25 -9.98
N ALA A 137 4.39 -13.53 -8.78
CA ALA A 137 5.06 -13.21 -7.52
C ALA A 137 6.37 -14.00 -7.31
N SER A 138 6.48 -15.21 -7.85
CA SER A 138 7.65 -16.09 -7.69
C SER A 138 8.61 -16.10 -8.89
N ARG A 139 8.20 -15.57 -10.05
CA ARG A 139 9.04 -15.46 -11.25
C ARG A 139 9.90 -14.20 -11.17
N SER A 140 11.01 -14.15 -11.93
CA SER A 140 11.81 -12.92 -12.07
C SER A 140 11.02 -11.81 -12.76
N GLY A 141 11.36 -10.55 -12.48
CA GLY A 141 10.76 -9.36 -13.08
C GLY A 141 9.53 -8.84 -12.32
N SER A 142 8.96 -7.75 -12.82
CA SER A 142 7.83 -7.06 -12.18
C SER A 142 6.52 -7.85 -12.29
N ASN A 143 5.74 -7.84 -11.23
CA ASN A 143 4.36 -8.35 -11.21
C ASN A 143 3.30 -7.23 -11.25
N LEU A 144 3.70 -5.99 -11.48
CA LEU A 144 2.84 -4.81 -11.33
C LEU A 144 1.53 -4.91 -12.12
N HIS A 145 1.58 -5.47 -13.33
CA HIS A 145 0.43 -5.58 -14.24
C HIS A 145 -0.53 -6.74 -13.90
N CYS A 146 -0.14 -7.62 -12.97
CA CYS A 146 -0.92 -8.81 -12.62
C CYS A 146 -0.90 -9.13 -11.12
N CYS A 147 -0.53 -8.17 -10.28
CA CYS A 147 -0.52 -8.34 -8.84
C CYS A 147 -1.94 -8.24 -8.25
N ALA A 148 -2.17 -8.96 -7.16
CA ALA A 148 -3.28 -8.67 -6.26
C ALA A 148 -3.02 -7.36 -5.51
N LYS A 149 -4.08 -6.65 -5.14
CA LYS A 149 -4.02 -5.38 -4.43
C LYS A 149 -4.76 -5.50 -3.10
N SER A 150 -4.26 -4.84 -2.06
CA SER A 150 -5.02 -4.66 -0.83
C SER A 150 -5.99 -3.49 -1.00
N ALA A 151 -7.14 -3.54 -0.32
CA ALA A 151 -8.05 -2.41 -0.24
C ALA A 151 -8.16 -1.90 1.20
N VAL A 152 -8.27 -0.59 1.33
CA VAL A 152 -8.62 0.06 2.59
C VAL A 152 -10.05 -0.33 2.93
N MET A 153 -10.29 -0.73 4.16
CA MET A 153 -11.61 -1.14 4.64
C MET A 153 -11.87 -0.59 6.02
N THR A 154 -12.98 0.12 6.16
CA THR A 154 -13.53 0.54 7.44
C THR A 154 -14.33 -0.61 8.03
N LEU A 155 -14.12 -0.92 9.32
CA LEU A 155 -14.83 -2.01 9.99
C LEU A 155 -16.00 -1.51 10.85
N ASP A 156 -16.17 -0.21 11.00
CA ASP A 156 -17.13 0.37 11.93
C ASP A 156 -18.59 0.09 11.54
N ASP A 157 -18.84 -0.22 10.26
CA ASP A 157 -20.18 -0.53 9.73
C ASP A 157 -20.39 -2.04 9.47
N TYR A 158 -19.48 -2.90 9.94
CA TYR A 158 -19.67 -4.34 9.76
C TYR A 158 -20.76 -4.85 10.70
N ASP A 159 -21.90 -5.19 10.12
CA ASP A 159 -23.00 -5.83 10.83
C ASP A 159 -22.65 -7.30 11.11
N TRP A 160 -22.45 -7.63 12.36
CA TRP A 160 -22.20 -9.01 12.82
C TRP A 160 -23.47 -9.85 12.86
N GLU A 161 -24.61 -9.28 12.42
CA GLU A 161 -25.92 -9.92 12.47
C GLU A 161 -26.21 -10.39 13.91
N ASP A 162 -26.53 -11.67 14.08
CA ASP A 162 -26.79 -12.26 15.39
C ASP A 162 -25.62 -13.08 15.95
N ASP A 163 -24.41 -12.89 15.42
CA ASP A 163 -23.24 -13.63 15.88
C ASP A 163 -22.90 -13.30 17.34
N GLN A 164 -22.84 -14.30 18.17
CA GLN A 164 -22.53 -14.19 19.59
C GLN A 164 -21.19 -14.82 19.92
N SER A 165 -20.40 -14.14 20.74
CA SER A 165 -19.15 -14.71 21.24
C SER A 165 -19.39 -16.05 21.92
N PRO A 166 -18.59 -17.10 21.65
CA PRO A 166 -18.69 -18.38 22.31
C PRO A 166 -18.59 -18.21 23.83
N LYS A 167 -19.56 -18.77 24.56
CA LYS A 167 -19.48 -18.84 26.01
C LYS A 167 -18.48 -19.93 26.37
N ILE A 168 -17.32 -19.55 26.89
CA ILE A 168 -16.34 -20.47 27.45
C ILE A 168 -16.88 -20.88 28.80
N GLY A 169 -17.27 -22.16 28.94
CA GLY A 169 -17.68 -22.77 30.20
C GLY A 169 -16.51 -23.11 31.12
#